data_2c3ec4052ff2e0900716fcc606b97ef5
#
_entry.id   2c3ec4052ff2e0900716fcc606b97ef5
#
_cell.length_a   1.000
_cell.length_b   1.000
_cell.length_c   1.000
_cell.angle_alpha   90.00
_cell.angle_beta   90.00
_cell.angle_gamma   90.00
#
_symmetry.space_group_name_H-M   'P 1'
#
loop_
_entity.id
_entity.type
_entity.pdbx_description
1 polymer ?
#
loop_
_entity_poly.entity_id
_entity_poly.type
_entity_poly.pdbx_seq_one_letter_code
_entity_poly.pdbx_strand_id
1 'polypeptide(L)'
;MNFEIAEPLSVESILKLAPAVDSEMTSLAVERRDDGAQYQIWGALNYSPTTKRFNEIPGVIPELIYTRPDVLTISSRQPGSLLVSRANNLIGRFVGGEFIRATPRPFAAGGMGSFLIRAVHTHSLYNRSGNEYWLIYRDALDYLLSEVASRSHGATIVLIPQRSLQHYEHERRFTYEYRFSRELGLRDLFIRLIEGPPGSMSGQITLRKLIEERLQLLAQLAAIDGALLLTDELDLISFGVTLNAPVWEGTVLIGPDAFGGGGDIFAHTKLGTRHNSTIDFIGKCPDCAAFVVSEDGPIRGIVQRDSSTLLCWPDCTESIFV
;
A
#
# COMPACT_ATOMS: atom_id res chain seq x y z
N MET A 1 -23.79 18.64 -1.49
CA MET A 1 -24.77 19.24 -0.56
C MET A 1 -24.23 20.60 -0.16
N ASN A 2 -25.00 21.65 -0.43
CA ASN A 2 -24.60 23.01 -0.08
C ASN A 2 -25.31 23.41 1.22
N PHE A 3 -24.63 24.08 2.11
CA PHE A 3 -25.26 24.67 3.30
C PHE A 3 -25.98 25.97 2.89
N GLU A 4 -27.11 26.26 3.51
CA GLU A 4 -27.81 27.53 3.28
C GLU A 4 -26.99 28.72 3.79
N ILE A 5 -26.24 28.50 4.86
CA ILE A 5 -25.33 29.50 5.47
C ILE A 5 -23.98 28.83 5.61
N ALA A 6 -22.94 29.43 5.01
CA ALA A 6 -21.58 28.94 5.13
C ALA A 6 -21.03 29.19 6.55
N GLU A 7 -20.34 28.22 7.09
CA GLU A 7 -19.71 28.26 8.41
C GLU A 7 -18.25 28.72 8.29
N PRO A 8 -17.73 29.57 9.19
CA PRO A 8 -16.29 29.87 9.18
C PRO A 8 -15.45 28.62 9.33
N LEU A 9 -14.33 28.54 8.59
CA LEU A 9 -13.39 27.45 8.77
C LEU A 9 -12.65 27.63 10.10
N SER A 10 -13.01 26.86 11.09
CA SER A 10 -12.39 26.84 12.42
C SER A 10 -12.31 25.41 12.93
N VAL A 11 -11.47 25.17 13.93
CA VAL A 11 -11.39 23.85 14.61
C VAL A 11 -12.75 23.47 15.18
N GLU A 12 -13.48 24.43 15.75
CA GLU A 12 -14.81 24.21 16.32
C GLU A 12 -15.82 23.78 15.25
N SER A 13 -15.87 24.48 14.11
CA SER A 13 -16.75 24.14 12.99
C SER A 13 -16.40 22.75 12.40
N ILE A 14 -15.11 22.44 12.28
CA ILE A 14 -14.67 21.12 11.80
C ILE A 14 -15.13 20.02 12.77
N LEU A 15 -14.89 20.17 14.07
CA LEU A 15 -15.29 19.18 15.07
C LEU A 15 -16.81 18.99 15.12
N LYS A 16 -17.58 20.08 14.97
CA LYS A 16 -19.05 20.05 14.91
C LYS A 16 -19.56 19.27 13.70
N LEU A 17 -18.90 19.42 12.55
CA LEU A 17 -19.31 18.84 11.28
C LEU A 17 -18.68 17.46 11.00
N ALA A 18 -17.59 17.11 11.71
CA ALA A 18 -16.88 15.83 11.53
C ALA A 18 -17.79 14.60 11.60
N PRO A 19 -18.80 14.49 12.50
CA PRO A 19 -19.69 13.33 12.54
C PRO A 19 -20.59 13.19 11.29
N ALA A 20 -20.79 14.27 10.53
CA ALA A 20 -21.57 14.24 9.30
C ALA A 20 -20.73 13.91 8.05
N VAL A 21 -19.43 13.74 8.22
CA VAL A 21 -18.47 13.49 7.16
C VAL A 21 -17.90 12.09 7.33
N ASP A 22 -18.28 11.20 6.44
CA ASP A 22 -17.57 9.93 6.28
C ASP A 22 -16.33 10.18 5.44
N SER A 23 -15.14 9.97 6.03
CA SER A 23 -13.86 10.25 5.38
C SER A 23 -13.62 9.42 4.10
N GLU A 24 -14.37 8.34 3.91
CA GLU A 24 -14.30 7.52 2.69
C GLU A 24 -15.22 8.03 1.58
N MET A 25 -16.33 8.68 1.93
CA MET A 25 -17.40 9.04 1.00
C MET A 25 -17.72 10.52 0.92
N THR A 26 -17.30 11.30 1.90
CA THR A 26 -17.70 12.69 2.04
C THR A 26 -16.54 13.55 2.51
N SER A 27 -16.42 14.77 2.01
CA SER A 27 -15.47 15.76 2.50
C SER A 27 -16.16 17.10 2.70
N LEU A 28 -15.71 17.88 3.66
CA LEU A 28 -16.15 19.26 3.80
C LEU A 28 -15.67 20.08 2.61
N ALA A 29 -16.57 20.85 2.02
CA ALA A 29 -16.28 21.77 0.93
C ALA A 29 -15.90 23.12 1.48
N VAL A 30 -14.68 23.57 1.18
CA VAL A 30 -14.12 24.81 1.70
C VAL A 30 -13.77 25.75 0.55
N GLU A 31 -14.09 27.01 0.70
CA GLU A 31 -13.69 28.05 -0.24
C GLU A 31 -13.11 29.25 0.48
N ARG A 32 -12.39 30.09 -0.26
CA ARG A 32 -11.90 31.36 0.24
C ARG A 32 -13.00 32.40 0.13
N ARG A 33 -13.22 33.17 1.19
CA ARG A 33 -14.17 34.27 1.15
C ARG A 33 -13.71 35.38 0.19
N ASP A 34 -14.66 36.10 -0.35
CA ASP A 34 -14.39 37.20 -1.30
C ASP A 34 -13.50 38.30 -0.72
N ASP A 35 -13.51 38.49 0.63
CA ASP A 35 -12.61 39.38 1.33
C ASP A 35 -11.16 38.94 1.34
N GLY A 36 -10.89 37.73 0.90
CA GLY A 36 -9.56 37.16 0.71
C GLY A 36 -8.80 36.77 1.99
N ALA A 37 -9.35 37.08 3.16
CA ALA A 37 -8.66 36.93 4.44
C ALA A 37 -9.01 35.61 5.17
N GLN A 38 -10.17 35.03 4.91
CA GLN A 38 -10.68 33.86 5.65
C GLN A 38 -11.24 32.79 4.72
N TYR A 39 -11.26 31.55 5.22
CA TYR A 39 -11.92 30.42 4.57
C TYR A 39 -13.25 30.13 5.24
N GLN A 40 -14.19 29.59 4.48
CA GLN A 40 -15.49 29.14 4.96
C GLN A 40 -15.83 27.76 4.43
N ILE A 41 -16.58 27.00 5.23
CA ILE A 41 -17.14 25.70 4.85
C ILE A 41 -18.53 26.01 4.24
N TRP A 42 -18.68 25.75 2.96
CA TRP A 42 -19.92 26.03 2.25
C TRP A 42 -20.79 24.80 2.01
N GLY A 43 -20.31 23.60 2.35
CA GLY A 43 -21.05 22.38 2.16
C GLY A 43 -20.26 21.12 2.41
N ALA A 44 -20.80 20.02 1.95
CA ALA A 44 -20.14 18.74 1.88
C ALA A 44 -20.17 18.17 0.47
N LEU A 45 -19.03 17.70 0.01
CA LEU A 45 -18.87 16.97 -1.24
C LEU A 45 -19.08 15.49 -0.93
N ASN A 46 -20.10 14.89 -1.53
CA ASN A 46 -20.28 13.45 -1.50
C ASN A 46 -19.67 12.89 -2.80
N TYR A 47 -18.68 12.06 -2.68
CA TYR A 47 -18.15 11.26 -3.77
C TYR A 47 -18.40 9.81 -3.40
N SER A 48 -18.98 9.07 -4.34
CA SER A 48 -19.05 7.61 -4.16
C SER A 48 -17.68 7.11 -3.74
N PRO A 49 -17.61 6.14 -2.81
CA PRO A 49 -16.34 5.51 -2.52
C PRO A 49 -15.77 5.16 -3.88
N THR A 50 -14.54 5.58 -4.14
CA THR A 50 -13.73 4.82 -5.06
C THR A 50 -13.89 3.42 -4.56
N THR A 51 -14.78 2.67 -5.19
CA THR A 51 -14.92 1.24 -4.95
C THR A 51 -13.53 0.75 -4.81
N LYS A 52 -13.20 0.21 -3.66
CA LYS A 52 -11.85 -0.21 -3.29
C LYS A 52 -11.10 -0.56 -4.55
N ARG A 53 -9.93 0.00 -4.82
CA ARG A 53 -9.22 0.04 -6.10
C ARG A 53 -9.23 -1.25 -6.94
N PHE A 54 -9.60 -2.34 -6.33
CA PHE A 54 -9.81 -3.63 -6.96
C PHE A 54 -10.91 -3.64 -8.05
N ASN A 55 -11.79 -2.64 -8.08
CA ASN A 55 -12.83 -2.49 -9.11
C ASN A 55 -12.38 -1.63 -10.31
N GLU A 56 -11.21 -0.99 -10.24
CA GLU A 56 -10.65 -0.16 -11.31
C GLU A 56 -9.75 -0.94 -12.28
N ILE A 57 -10.10 -2.18 -12.61
CA ILE A 57 -9.33 -2.91 -13.61
C ILE A 57 -9.72 -2.40 -15.01
N PRO A 58 -8.71 -2.06 -15.85
CA PRO A 58 -8.96 -1.64 -17.22
C PRO A 58 -9.81 -2.68 -17.97
N GLY A 59 -10.88 -2.23 -18.60
CA GLY A 59 -11.80 -3.07 -19.38
C GLY A 59 -13.18 -3.28 -18.77
N VAL A 60 -13.45 -2.81 -17.56
CA VAL A 60 -14.78 -2.83 -16.94
C VAL A 60 -15.27 -1.41 -16.76
N ILE A 61 -16.05 -0.97 -17.71
CA ILE A 61 -16.86 0.25 -17.75
C ILE A 61 -16.12 1.52 -17.30
N PRO A 62 -15.49 2.27 -18.23
CA PRO A 62 -14.88 3.58 -17.94
C PRO A 62 -15.85 4.60 -17.32
N GLU A 63 -17.14 4.36 -17.42
CA GLU A 63 -18.22 5.25 -16.95
C GLU A 63 -18.42 5.20 -15.42
N LEU A 64 -17.81 4.25 -14.72
CA LEU A 64 -17.86 4.17 -13.27
C LEU A 64 -16.54 4.60 -12.58
N ILE A 65 -15.60 5.17 -13.31
CA ILE A 65 -14.46 5.86 -12.70
C ILE A 65 -15.00 7.18 -12.15
N TYR A 66 -15.47 7.16 -10.93
CA TYR A 66 -15.78 8.38 -10.20
C TYR A 66 -14.46 9.12 -9.94
N THR A 67 -14.09 9.98 -10.87
CA THR A 67 -13.02 10.94 -10.64
C THR A 67 -13.44 11.84 -9.49
N ARG A 68 -12.63 11.91 -8.46
CA ARG A 68 -12.81 12.95 -7.44
C ARG A 68 -12.81 14.31 -8.16
N PRO A 69 -13.67 15.23 -7.76
CA PRO A 69 -13.69 16.56 -8.36
C PRO A 69 -12.30 17.19 -8.25
N ASP A 70 -11.89 17.99 -9.26
CA ASP A 70 -10.62 18.70 -9.28
C ASP A 70 -10.61 19.85 -8.26
N VAL A 71 -10.73 19.46 -7.00
CA VAL A 71 -10.68 20.38 -5.84
C VAL A 71 -9.64 19.87 -4.85
N LEU A 72 -9.11 20.78 -4.05
CA LEU A 72 -8.28 20.40 -2.91
C LEU A 72 -9.16 19.73 -1.86
N THR A 73 -8.76 18.52 -1.47
CA THR A 73 -9.43 17.77 -0.39
C THR A 73 -8.48 17.56 0.77
N ILE A 74 -9.01 17.71 1.98
CA ILE A 74 -8.31 17.40 3.22
C ILE A 74 -9.15 16.36 3.94
N SER A 75 -8.56 15.23 4.24
CA SER A 75 -9.22 14.12 4.94
C SER A 75 -8.37 13.64 6.12
N SER A 76 -9.02 13.19 7.18
CA SER A 76 -8.38 12.55 8.32
C SER A 76 -8.85 11.10 8.39
N ARG A 77 -7.92 10.15 8.39
CA ARG A 77 -8.22 8.73 8.55
C ARG A 77 -7.90 8.21 9.93
N GLN A 78 -7.02 8.92 10.62
CA GLN A 78 -6.63 8.60 12.00
C GLN A 78 -6.30 9.87 12.76
N PRO A 79 -6.45 9.90 14.08
CA PRO A 79 -6.09 11.05 14.89
C PRO A 79 -4.64 11.48 14.66
N GLY A 80 -4.42 12.79 14.48
CA GLY A 80 -3.08 13.35 14.29
C GLY A 80 -2.53 13.29 12.86
N SER A 81 -3.29 12.76 11.89
CA SER A 81 -2.88 12.71 10.48
C SER A 81 -3.94 13.33 9.57
N LEU A 82 -3.54 14.26 8.72
CA LEU A 82 -4.38 14.86 7.68
C LEU A 82 -3.76 14.60 6.31
N LEU A 83 -4.54 14.07 5.40
CA LEU A 83 -4.16 13.88 4.00
C LEU A 83 -4.64 15.07 3.18
N VAL A 84 -3.79 15.58 2.32
CA VAL A 84 -4.08 16.67 1.40
C VAL A 84 -3.96 16.14 -0.03
N SER A 85 -5.04 16.18 -0.78
CA SER A 85 -5.07 15.71 -2.17
C SER A 85 -5.82 16.67 -3.08
N ARG A 86 -5.57 16.58 -4.38
CA ARG A 86 -6.34 17.29 -5.43
C ARG A 86 -6.72 16.29 -6.51
N ALA A 87 -7.99 16.24 -6.82
CA ALA A 87 -8.54 15.16 -7.66
C ALA A 87 -8.11 13.79 -7.07
N ASN A 88 -7.47 12.95 -7.87
CA ASN A 88 -6.95 11.64 -7.42
C ASN A 88 -5.46 11.68 -7.06
N ASN A 89 -4.86 12.87 -6.95
CA ASN A 89 -3.44 13.01 -6.67
C ASN A 89 -3.22 13.46 -5.21
N LEU A 90 -2.52 12.67 -4.44
CA LEU A 90 -2.06 13.06 -3.12
C LEU A 90 -0.99 14.17 -3.26
N ILE A 91 -1.15 15.25 -2.50
CA ILE A 91 -0.19 16.36 -2.45
C ILE A 91 0.76 16.17 -1.27
N GLY A 92 0.24 15.66 -0.14
CA GLY A 92 1.02 15.42 1.05
C GLY A 92 0.13 15.16 2.26
N ARG A 93 0.78 15.03 3.41
CA ARG A 93 0.09 14.85 4.69
C ARG A 93 0.71 15.66 5.80
N PHE A 94 -0.10 16.01 6.77
CA PHE A 94 0.34 16.55 8.06
C PHE A 94 0.40 15.43 9.08
N VAL A 95 1.54 15.25 9.74
CA VAL A 95 1.74 14.29 10.83
C VAL A 95 2.61 14.94 11.88
N GLY A 96 2.16 14.93 13.15
CA GLY A 96 2.95 15.51 14.23
C GLY A 96 3.21 17.03 14.10
N GLY A 97 2.38 17.75 13.34
CA GLY A 97 2.54 19.18 13.08
C GLY A 97 3.44 19.53 11.89
N GLU A 98 4.01 18.53 11.21
CA GLU A 98 4.84 18.73 10.03
C GLU A 98 4.10 18.32 8.75
N PHE A 99 4.32 19.09 7.67
CA PHE A 99 3.81 18.75 6.34
C PHE A 99 4.84 17.91 5.59
N ILE A 100 4.48 16.65 5.35
CA ILE A 100 5.26 15.72 4.54
C ILE A 100 4.67 15.75 3.13
N ARG A 101 5.45 16.20 2.17
CA ARG A 101 5.02 16.22 0.77
C ARG A 101 4.89 14.80 0.24
N ALA A 102 3.80 14.54 -0.47
CA ALA A 102 3.61 13.24 -1.12
C ALA A 102 4.73 12.99 -2.12
N THR A 103 5.35 11.85 -1.98
CA THR A 103 6.16 11.28 -3.05
C THR A 103 5.23 10.54 -4.01
N PRO A 104 5.43 10.66 -5.33
CA PRO A 104 4.58 9.93 -6.26
C PRO A 104 4.72 8.43 -6.03
N ARG A 105 3.60 7.80 -5.95
CA ARG A 105 3.32 6.36 -5.74
C ARG A 105 4.58 5.50 -5.69
N PRO A 106 4.96 4.89 -4.55
CA PRO A 106 6.15 4.03 -4.45
C PRO A 106 6.13 2.88 -5.47
N PHE A 107 4.94 2.48 -5.91
CA PHE A 107 4.74 1.47 -6.96
C PHE A 107 4.68 2.08 -8.38
N ALA A 108 4.85 3.40 -8.55
CA ALA A 108 5.03 4.01 -9.85
C ALA A 108 6.41 3.67 -10.43
N ALA A 109 6.53 3.76 -11.76
CA ALA A 109 7.80 3.52 -12.44
C ALA A 109 8.92 4.40 -11.85
N GLY A 110 10.06 3.80 -11.54
CA GLY A 110 11.23 4.47 -10.98
C GLY A 110 11.52 4.23 -9.51
N GLY A 111 10.53 3.82 -8.72
CA GLY A 111 10.69 3.51 -7.29
C GLY A 111 10.68 2.02 -6.99
N MET A 112 10.09 1.65 -5.87
CA MET A 112 9.88 0.27 -5.46
C MET A 112 9.11 -0.53 -6.51
N GLY A 113 8.22 0.12 -7.28
CA GLY A 113 7.52 -0.47 -8.40
C GLY A 113 8.46 -1.08 -9.44
N SER A 114 9.57 -0.43 -9.77
CA SER A 114 10.56 -0.99 -10.70
C SER A 114 11.23 -2.27 -10.18
N PHE A 115 11.38 -2.40 -8.87
CA PHE A 115 11.88 -3.62 -8.25
C PHE A 115 10.83 -4.73 -8.31
N LEU A 116 9.61 -4.45 -7.92
CA LEU A 116 8.49 -5.40 -7.97
C LEU A 116 8.18 -5.84 -9.40
N ILE A 117 8.23 -4.91 -10.37
CA ILE A 117 8.13 -5.24 -11.80
C ILE A 117 9.21 -6.24 -12.20
N ARG A 118 10.46 -6.07 -11.77
CA ARG A 118 11.53 -7.03 -12.10
C ARG A 118 11.27 -8.40 -11.50
N ALA A 119 10.75 -8.47 -10.28
CA ALA A 119 10.35 -9.73 -9.66
C ALA A 119 9.24 -10.42 -10.47
N VAL A 120 8.25 -9.66 -10.91
CA VAL A 120 7.10 -10.13 -11.70
C VAL A 120 7.46 -10.42 -13.17
N HIS A 121 8.39 -9.68 -13.78
CA HIS A 121 8.83 -9.87 -15.18
C HIS A 121 9.48 -11.23 -15.46
N THR A 122 10.02 -11.88 -14.46
CA THR A 122 10.53 -13.24 -14.62
C THR A 122 9.42 -14.28 -14.74
N HIS A 123 8.17 -13.83 -14.61
CA HIS A 123 7.02 -14.71 -14.55
C HIS A 123 6.39 -14.96 -15.93
N SER A 124 5.95 -16.21 -16.17
CA SER A 124 5.32 -16.60 -17.45
C SER A 124 4.01 -15.86 -17.74
N LEU A 125 3.29 -15.42 -16.71
CA LEU A 125 2.03 -14.67 -16.85
C LEU A 125 2.26 -13.24 -17.32
N TYR A 126 3.30 -12.57 -16.85
CA TYR A 126 3.64 -11.24 -17.35
C TYR A 126 3.93 -11.28 -18.85
N ASN A 127 4.61 -12.31 -19.32
CA ASN A 127 4.91 -12.48 -20.75
C ASN A 127 3.65 -12.71 -21.62
N ARG A 128 2.55 -13.17 -21.02
CA ARG A 128 1.27 -13.38 -21.73
C ARG A 128 0.35 -12.18 -21.69
N SER A 129 0.28 -11.49 -20.56
CA SER A 129 -0.74 -10.47 -20.27
C SER A 129 -0.16 -9.07 -20.05
N GLY A 130 1.16 -8.91 -20.01
CA GLY A 130 1.84 -7.62 -19.94
C GLY A 130 1.36 -6.72 -18.78
N ASN A 131 0.96 -5.51 -19.15
CA ASN A 131 0.52 -4.49 -18.18
C ASN A 131 -0.70 -4.89 -17.36
N GLU A 132 -1.58 -5.73 -17.88
CA GLU A 132 -2.80 -6.14 -17.17
C GLU A 132 -2.48 -6.94 -15.91
N TYR A 133 -1.58 -7.92 -16.02
CA TYR A 133 -1.11 -8.67 -14.85
C TYR A 133 -0.45 -7.75 -13.81
N TRP A 134 0.38 -6.81 -14.25
CA TRP A 134 1.01 -5.85 -13.35
C TRP A 134 0.02 -5.00 -12.59
N LEU A 135 -1.01 -4.51 -13.26
CA LEU A 135 -2.04 -3.69 -12.62
C LEU A 135 -2.81 -4.48 -11.55
N ILE A 136 -3.22 -5.71 -11.86
CA ILE A 136 -3.90 -6.59 -10.90
C ILE A 136 -3.01 -6.89 -9.70
N TYR A 137 -1.76 -7.26 -9.95
CA TYR A 137 -0.79 -7.56 -8.92
C TYR A 137 -0.54 -6.36 -8.00
N ARG A 138 -0.29 -5.21 -8.58
CA ARG A 138 -0.08 -3.95 -7.85
C ARG A 138 -1.28 -3.62 -6.97
N ASP A 139 -2.49 -3.67 -7.54
CA ASP A 139 -3.71 -3.34 -6.82
C ASP A 139 -4.00 -4.36 -5.71
N ALA A 140 -3.68 -5.64 -5.92
CA ALA A 140 -3.78 -6.65 -4.88
C ALA A 140 -2.80 -6.40 -3.72
N LEU A 141 -1.55 -6.05 -4.03
CA LEU A 141 -0.55 -5.72 -3.02
C LEU A 141 -0.92 -4.46 -2.24
N ASP A 142 -1.36 -3.40 -2.94
CA ASP A 142 -1.87 -2.17 -2.32
C ASP A 142 -3.03 -2.47 -1.37
N TYR A 143 -3.99 -3.30 -1.81
CA TYR A 143 -5.13 -3.70 -0.99
C TYR A 143 -4.68 -4.46 0.26
N LEU A 144 -3.79 -5.46 0.11
CA LEU A 144 -3.25 -6.22 1.23
C LEU A 144 -2.58 -5.31 2.27
N LEU A 145 -1.71 -4.42 1.83
CA LEU A 145 -1.01 -3.50 2.72
C LEU A 145 -1.98 -2.55 3.43
N SER A 146 -3.01 -2.08 2.73
CA SER A 146 -4.08 -1.25 3.30
C SER A 146 -4.85 -1.98 4.39
N GLU A 147 -5.27 -3.22 4.13
CA GLU A 147 -5.99 -4.04 5.10
C GLU A 147 -5.15 -4.34 6.35
N VAL A 148 -3.85 -4.59 6.17
CA VAL A 148 -2.92 -4.79 7.30
C VAL A 148 -2.79 -3.51 8.12
N ALA A 149 -2.59 -2.36 7.47
CA ALA A 149 -2.45 -1.07 8.16
C ALA A 149 -3.73 -0.66 8.90
N SER A 150 -4.92 -0.96 8.34
CA SER A 150 -6.20 -0.63 8.96
C SER A 150 -6.46 -1.36 10.28
N ARG A 151 -5.74 -2.47 10.54
CA ARG A 151 -5.90 -3.29 11.74
C ARG A 151 -5.14 -2.78 12.96
N SER A 152 -4.34 -1.70 12.79
CA SER A 152 -3.53 -1.09 13.86
C SER A 152 -2.63 -2.09 14.61
N HIS A 153 -2.22 -3.17 13.94
CA HIS A 153 -1.23 -4.12 14.44
C HIS A 153 0.04 -4.01 13.62
N GLY A 154 1.17 -4.00 14.30
CA GLY A 154 2.44 -4.06 13.61
C GLY A 154 2.60 -5.40 12.89
N ALA A 155 3.05 -5.39 11.65
CA ALA A 155 3.23 -6.58 10.83
C ALA A 155 4.49 -6.52 10.00
N THR A 156 5.01 -7.70 9.63
CA THR A 156 6.07 -7.84 8.62
C THR A 156 5.56 -8.74 7.51
N ILE A 157 5.63 -8.27 6.27
CA ILE A 157 5.31 -9.06 5.07
C ILE A 157 6.58 -9.19 4.26
N VAL A 158 6.96 -10.42 3.90
CA VAL A 158 8.14 -10.68 3.08
C VAL A 158 7.71 -11.38 1.80
N LEU A 159 8.13 -10.84 0.67
CA LEU A 159 7.96 -11.42 -0.66
C LEU A 159 9.24 -12.15 -1.04
N ILE A 160 9.14 -13.46 -1.26
CA ILE A 160 10.26 -14.33 -1.63
C ILE A 160 9.99 -14.89 -3.03
N PRO A 161 10.89 -14.70 -4.00
CA PRO A 161 10.76 -15.35 -5.29
C PRO A 161 10.68 -16.87 -5.14
N GLN A 162 9.70 -17.48 -5.80
CA GLN A 162 9.50 -18.93 -5.72
C GLN A 162 10.77 -19.73 -6.04
N ARG A 163 11.59 -19.21 -6.97
CA ARG A 163 12.87 -19.82 -7.36
C ARG A 163 13.93 -19.84 -6.25
N SER A 164 13.86 -18.87 -5.31
CA SER A 164 14.85 -18.69 -4.25
C SER A 164 14.42 -19.30 -2.92
N LEU A 165 13.16 -19.70 -2.82
CA LEU A 165 12.57 -20.20 -1.57
C LEU A 165 13.38 -21.40 -1.01
N GLN A 166 13.66 -22.42 -1.82
CA GLN A 166 14.41 -23.61 -1.38
C GLN A 166 15.84 -23.27 -0.95
N HIS A 167 16.48 -22.32 -1.61
CA HIS A 167 17.82 -21.85 -1.24
C HIS A 167 17.81 -21.23 0.16
N TYR A 168 16.88 -20.32 0.43
CA TYR A 168 16.79 -19.66 1.75
C TYR A 168 16.31 -20.61 2.86
N GLU A 169 15.47 -21.60 2.54
CA GLU A 169 15.13 -22.70 3.46
C GLU A 169 16.38 -23.50 3.84
N HIS A 170 17.21 -23.87 2.86
CA HIS A 170 18.45 -24.62 3.09
C HIS A 170 19.44 -23.82 3.94
N GLU A 171 19.53 -22.52 3.72
CA GLU A 171 20.35 -21.61 4.52
C GLU A 171 19.75 -21.28 5.88
N ARG A 172 18.56 -21.79 6.21
CA ARG A 172 17.82 -21.53 7.46
C ARG A 172 17.61 -20.05 7.74
N ARG A 173 17.35 -19.28 6.68
CA ARG A 173 17.10 -17.83 6.79
C ARG A 173 15.83 -17.49 7.55
N PHE A 174 14.93 -18.45 7.73
CA PHE A 174 13.73 -18.32 8.51
C PHE A 174 13.31 -19.65 9.12
N THR A 175 12.51 -19.57 10.18
CA THR A 175 11.89 -20.72 10.84
C THR A 175 10.39 -20.59 10.75
N TYR A 176 9.74 -21.60 10.20
CA TYR A 176 8.29 -21.67 10.11
C TYR A 176 7.66 -22.03 11.45
N GLU A 177 6.60 -21.32 11.82
CA GLU A 177 5.71 -21.76 12.88
C GLU A 177 4.48 -22.47 12.27
N TYR A 178 3.88 -21.84 11.25
CA TYR A 178 2.70 -22.40 10.57
C TYR A 178 2.93 -22.38 9.06
N ARG A 179 3.00 -23.58 8.46
CA ARG A 179 3.17 -23.75 7.02
C ARG A 179 1.89 -24.25 6.37
N PHE A 180 1.52 -23.63 5.26
CA PHE A 180 0.35 -24.04 4.47
C PHE A 180 0.75 -24.75 3.18
N SER A 181 -0.15 -25.65 2.71
CA SER A 181 -0.12 -26.10 1.34
C SER A 181 -0.63 -24.99 0.43
N ARG A 182 -0.18 -24.97 -0.83
CA ARG A 182 -0.39 -23.91 -1.83
C ARG A 182 -1.86 -23.51 -2.14
N GLU A 183 -2.84 -24.02 -1.43
CA GLU A 183 -4.27 -23.82 -1.71
C GLU A 183 -4.79 -22.38 -1.45
N LEU A 184 -4.03 -21.55 -0.76
CA LEU A 184 -4.40 -20.15 -0.46
C LEU A 184 -3.72 -19.14 -1.39
N GLY A 185 -3.26 -19.55 -2.56
CA GLY A 185 -2.60 -18.67 -3.51
C GLY A 185 -3.55 -17.70 -4.22
N LEU A 186 -3.02 -16.56 -4.63
CA LEU A 186 -3.69 -15.59 -5.49
C LEU A 186 -3.41 -15.80 -6.96
N ARG A 187 -2.31 -16.49 -7.28
CA ARG A 187 -1.86 -16.75 -8.64
C ARG A 187 -2.95 -17.31 -9.54
N ASP A 188 -3.58 -18.42 -9.13
CA ASP A 188 -4.61 -19.08 -9.95
C ASP A 188 -5.85 -18.19 -10.15
N LEU A 189 -6.16 -17.33 -9.19
CA LEU A 189 -7.24 -16.36 -9.32
C LEU A 189 -6.89 -15.24 -10.30
N PHE A 190 -5.65 -14.77 -10.29
CA PHE A 190 -5.16 -13.78 -11.27
C PHE A 190 -5.17 -14.37 -12.69
N ILE A 191 -4.71 -15.61 -12.87
CA ILE A 191 -4.79 -16.30 -14.16
C ILE A 191 -6.22 -16.36 -14.65
N ARG A 192 -7.15 -16.83 -13.81
CA ARG A 192 -8.56 -16.96 -14.17
C ARG A 192 -9.22 -15.61 -14.44
N LEU A 193 -8.79 -14.54 -13.78
CA LEU A 193 -9.29 -13.19 -14.01
C LEU A 193 -8.84 -12.65 -15.37
N ILE A 194 -7.61 -12.96 -15.78
CA ILE A 194 -7.00 -12.51 -17.03
C ILE A 194 -7.44 -13.39 -18.23
N GLU A 195 -7.36 -14.71 -18.06
CA GLU A 195 -7.61 -15.68 -19.13
C GLU A 195 -9.08 -16.15 -19.19
N GLY A 196 -9.92 -15.68 -18.26
CA GLY A 196 -11.34 -16.03 -18.20
C GLY A 196 -12.09 -15.62 -19.47
N PRO A 197 -13.16 -16.34 -19.84
CA PRO A 197 -13.90 -16.02 -21.04
C PRO A 197 -14.43 -14.59 -21.02
N PRO A 198 -14.17 -13.79 -22.07
CA PRO A 198 -14.71 -12.44 -22.16
C PRO A 198 -16.24 -12.50 -22.17
N GLY A 199 -16.89 -11.73 -21.30
CA GLY A 199 -18.33 -11.50 -21.39
C GLY A 199 -19.17 -11.98 -20.19
N SER A 200 -18.62 -12.68 -19.22
CA SER A 200 -19.36 -13.01 -17.99
C SER A 200 -19.05 -12.00 -16.90
N MET A 201 -19.77 -10.88 -16.89
CA MET A 201 -19.63 -9.84 -15.85
C MET A 201 -19.81 -10.45 -14.45
N SER A 202 -20.75 -11.38 -14.26
CA SER A 202 -20.96 -12.06 -12.98
C SER A 202 -19.77 -12.91 -12.56
N GLY A 203 -19.12 -13.60 -13.49
CA GLY A 203 -17.92 -14.41 -13.22
C GLY A 203 -16.73 -13.56 -12.78
N GLN A 204 -16.51 -12.42 -13.43
CA GLN A 204 -15.44 -11.50 -13.06
C GLN A 204 -15.68 -10.86 -11.68
N ILE A 205 -16.91 -10.44 -11.37
CA ILE A 205 -17.28 -9.90 -10.05
C ILE A 205 -17.02 -10.96 -8.96
N THR A 206 -17.40 -12.21 -9.21
CA THR A 206 -17.19 -13.31 -8.26
C THR A 206 -15.70 -13.57 -8.02
N LEU A 207 -14.88 -13.58 -9.08
CA LEU A 207 -13.42 -13.77 -8.94
C LEU A 207 -12.77 -12.64 -8.15
N ARG A 208 -13.16 -11.41 -8.39
CA ARG A 208 -12.65 -10.23 -7.66
C ARG A 208 -12.99 -10.31 -6.18
N LYS A 209 -14.24 -10.63 -5.87
CA LYS A 209 -14.67 -10.82 -4.48
C LYS A 209 -13.86 -11.92 -3.79
N LEU A 210 -13.59 -13.02 -4.48
CA LEU A 210 -12.78 -14.12 -3.94
C LEU A 210 -11.31 -13.70 -3.72
N ILE A 211 -10.74 -12.88 -4.61
CA ILE A 211 -9.41 -12.30 -4.42
C ILE A 211 -9.41 -11.38 -3.19
N GLU A 212 -10.40 -10.50 -3.06
CA GLU A 212 -10.54 -9.61 -1.90
C GLU A 212 -10.65 -10.39 -0.58
N GLU A 213 -11.49 -11.42 -0.53
CA GLU A 213 -11.64 -12.29 0.64
C GLU A 213 -10.31 -12.99 1.01
N ARG A 214 -9.52 -13.42 0.02
CA ARG A 214 -8.19 -14.00 0.27
C ARG A 214 -7.18 -12.98 0.77
N LEU A 215 -7.19 -11.77 0.21
CA LEU A 215 -6.32 -10.68 0.68
C LEU A 215 -6.66 -10.28 2.12
N GLN A 216 -7.95 -10.23 2.47
CA GLN A 216 -8.39 -9.99 3.85
C GLN A 216 -7.92 -11.09 4.80
N LEU A 217 -7.94 -12.36 4.38
CA LEU A 217 -7.39 -13.47 5.16
C LEU A 217 -5.87 -13.32 5.35
N LEU A 218 -5.12 -13.00 4.28
CA LEU A 218 -3.68 -12.75 4.40
C LEU A 218 -3.38 -11.59 5.37
N ALA A 219 -4.19 -10.54 5.34
CA ALA A 219 -4.07 -9.42 6.27
C ALA A 219 -4.35 -9.83 7.73
N GLN A 220 -5.27 -10.77 7.97
CA GLN A 220 -5.50 -11.35 9.29
C GLN A 220 -4.30 -12.17 9.77
N LEU A 221 -3.72 -12.98 8.89
CA LEU A 221 -2.55 -13.78 9.21
C LEU A 221 -1.30 -12.93 9.48
N ALA A 222 -1.17 -11.79 8.81
CA ALA A 222 -0.08 -10.83 9.03
C ALA A 222 -0.13 -10.17 10.42
N ALA A 223 -1.28 -10.17 11.10
CA ALA A 223 -1.43 -9.65 12.47
C ALA A 223 -0.90 -10.62 13.55
N ILE A 224 -0.57 -11.86 13.18
CA ILE A 224 0.04 -12.85 14.08
C ILE A 224 1.51 -12.48 14.27
N ASP A 225 2.02 -12.64 15.49
CA ASP A 225 3.43 -12.34 15.79
C ASP A 225 4.37 -13.14 14.88
N GLY A 226 5.42 -12.48 14.38
CA GLY A 226 6.29 -13.00 13.34
C GLY A 226 6.03 -12.35 11.97
N ALA A 227 6.59 -12.95 10.93
CA ALA A 227 6.42 -12.47 9.55
C ALA A 227 5.42 -13.32 8.77
N LEU A 228 4.70 -12.66 7.86
CA LEU A 228 3.94 -13.29 6.79
C LEU A 228 4.88 -13.48 5.60
N LEU A 229 5.12 -14.72 5.19
CA LEU A 229 5.89 -15.03 3.99
C LEU A 229 4.96 -15.33 2.82
N LEU A 230 5.13 -14.59 1.74
CA LEU A 230 4.44 -14.75 0.48
C LEU A 230 5.46 -15.02 -0.63
N THR A 231 5.04 -15.69 -1.67
CA THR A 231 5.80 -15.72 -2.92
C THR A 231 5.76 -14.35 -3.60
N ASP A 232 6.58 -14.17 -4.62
CA ASP A 232 6.52 -13.03 -5.53
C ASP A 232 5.20 -12.95 -6.34
N GLU A 233 4.35 -13.97 -6.26
CA GLU A 233 3.00 -14.04 -6.84
C GLU A 233 1.88 -13.85 -5.80
N LEU A 234 2.23 -13.45 -4.58
CA LEU A 234 1.36 -13.30 -3.42
C LEU A 234 0.70 -14.61 -2.95
N ASP A 235 1.29 -15.76 -3.29
CA ASP A 235 0.86 -17.04 -2.72
C ASP A 235 1.41 -17.19 -1.30
N LEU A 236 0.57 -17.66 -0.38
CA LEU A 236 0.96 -17.87 1.01
C LEU A 236 1.94 -19.04 1.13
N ILE A 237 3.11 -18.76 1.72
CA ILE A 237 4.10 -19.77 2.11
C ILE A 237 3.88 -20.17 3.56
N SER A 238 3.87 -19.17 4.46
CA SER A 238 3.79 -19.35 5.91
C SER A 238 3.47 -18.04 6.63
N PHE A 239 3.02 -18.13 7.88
CA PHE A 239 2.87 -17.00 8.79
C PHE A 239 3.43 -17.33 10.18
N GLY A 240 3.57 -16.33 11.06
CA GLY A 240 4.22 -16.49 12.34
C GLY A 240 5.72 -16.80 12.21
N VAL A 241 6.35 -16.34 11.13
CA VAL A 241 7.70 -16.75 10.78
C VAL A 241 8.74 -15.92 11.52
N THR A 242 9.72 -16.59 12.11
CA THR A 242 10.92 -15.94 12.65
C THR A 242 11.96 -15.77 11.55
N LEU A 243 12.37 -14.52 11.30
CA LEU A 243 13.43 -14.20 10.35
C LEU A 243 14.79 -14.41 11.03
N ASN A 244 15.62 -15.30 10.47
CA ASN A 244 16.92 -15.70 11.02
C ASN A 244 18.03 -15.20 10.09
N ALA A 245 18.46 -13.97 10.27
CA ALA A 245 19.57 -13.43 9.52
C ALA A 245 20.62 -12.85 10.44
N PRO A 246 21.93 -13.03 10.15
CA PRO A 246 22.97 -12.33 10.89
C PRO A 246 22.85 -10.84 10.60
N VAL A 247 23.29 -10.03 11.57
CA VAL A 247 23.32 -8.57 11.46
C VAL A 247 23.91 -8.15 10.11
N TRP A 248 23.22 -7.27 9.44
CA TRP A 248 23.67 -6.70 8.18
C TRP A 248 24.36 -5.35 8.42
N GLU A 249 25.59 -5.19 7.93
CA GLU A 249 26.46 -4.05 8.24
C GLU A 249 26.50 -2.99 7.13
N GLY A 250 25.63 -3.09 6.13
CA GLY A 250 25.62 -2.15 5.01
C GLY A 250 24.88 -0.84 5.31
N THR A 251 24.67 -0.03 4.28
CA THR A 251 24.02 1.27 4.39
C THR A 251 22.56 1.19 3.93
N VAL A 252 21.63 1.72 4.72
CA VAL A 252 20.25 1.88 4.31
C VAL A 252 20.06 3.30 3.80
N LEU A 253 19.60 3.44 2.56
CA LEU A 253 19.30 4.73 1.93
C LEU A 253 17.79 4.87 1.74
N ILE A 254 17.31 6.11 1.75
CA ILE A 254 15.96 6.42 1.33
C ILE A 254 15.82 6.09 -0.15
N GLY A 255 14.84 5.25 -0.48
CA GLY A 255 14.57 4.84 -1.85
C GLY A 255 14.21 6.04 -2.74
N PRO A 256 14.58 5.99 -4.05
CA PRO A 256 14.27 7.06 -4.97
C PRO A 256 12.75 7.24 -5.13
N ASP A 257 12.31 8.48 -5.18
CA ASP A 257 10.96 8.84 -5.57
C ASP A 257 10.85 8.97 -7.10
N ALA A 258 9.64 9.17 -7.62
CA ALA A 258 9.42 9.33 -9.06
C ALA A 258 9.95 10.67 -9.62
N PHE A 259 10.41 11.58 -8.77
CA PHE A 259 11.02 12.86 -9.17
C PHE A 259 12.54 12.86 -9.05
N GLY A 260 13.14 11.70 -8.73
CA GLY A 260 14.59 11.56 -8.57
C GLY A 260 15.12 12.03 -7.20
N GLY A 261 14.24 12.30 -6.24
CA GLY A 261 14.62 12.51 -4.84
C GLY A 261 15.02 11.17 -4.18
N GLY A 262 15.54 11.23 -2.96
CA GLY A 262 16.04 10.07 -2.20
C GLY A 262 17.56 9.96 -2.26
N GLY A 263 18.09 8.88 -1.69
CA GLY A 263 19.53 8.64 -1.62
C GLY A 263 20.17 9.12 -0.30
N ASP A 264 19.41 9.81 0.55
CA ASP A 264 19.87 10.15 1.90
C ASP A 264 19.94 8.90 2.80
N ILE A 265 20.81 8.95 3.80
CA ILE A 265 20.93 7.85 4.76
C ILE A 265 19.67 7.75 5.60
N PHE A 266 19.07 6.57 5.59
CA PHE A 266 17.92 6.26 6.44
C PHE A 266 18.38 5.83 7.82
N ALA A 267 18.04 6.62 8.86
CA ALA A 267 18.44 6.36 10.23
C ALA A 267 17.64 5.22 10.87
N HIS A 268 17.95 3.97 10.50
CA HIS A 268 17.22 2.78 10.94
C HIS A 268 17.57 2.32 12.37
N THR A 269 18.69 2.75 12.93
CA THR A 269 19.17 2.32 14.28
C THR A 269 18.22 2.69 15.41
N LYS A 270 17.31 3.64 15.20
CA LYS A 270 16.29 4.05 16.17
C LYS A 270 14.97 3.27 16.04
N LEU A 271 14.89 2.35 15.07
CA LEU A 271 13.69 1.56 14.82
C LEU A 271 13.61 0.35 15.75
N GLY A 272 12.39 -0.17 15.94
CA GLY A 272 12.16 -1.36 16.77
C GLY A 272 12.70 -2.65 16.16
N THR A 273 12.66 -3.72 16.95
CA THR A 273 13.20 -5.05 16.63
C THR A 273 12.70 -5.60 15.29
N ARG A 274 11.40 -5.43 15.01
CA ARG A 274 10.74 -5.90 13.77
C ARG A 274 11.37 -5.28 12.52
N HIS A 275 11.70 -4.00 12.56
CA HIS A 275 12.38 -3.32 11.45
C HIS A 275 13.81 -3.82 11.28
N ASN A 276 14.56 -3.92 12.38
CA ASN A 276 15.97 -4.33 12.33
C ASN A 276 16.10 -5.78 11.83
N SER A 277 15.29 -6.71 12.33
CA SER A 277 15.29 -8.10 11.83
C SER A 277 14.92 -8.20 10.35
N THR A 278 14.03 -7.32 9.87
CA THR A 278 13.68 -7.26 8.45
C THR A 278 14.83 -6.70 7.59
N ILE A 279 15.52 -5.66 8.07
CA ILE A 279 16.70 -5.09 7.41
C ILE A 279 17.80 -6.15 7.30
N ASP A 280 18.09 -6.85 8.40
CA ASP A 280 19.07 -7.93 8.43
C ASP A 280 18.73 -9.04 7.43
N PHE A 281 17.45 -9.44 7.39
CA PHE A 281 16.95 -10.46 6.48
C PHE A 281 17.11 -10.05 5.01
N ILE A 282 16.60 -8.88 4.63
CA ILE A 282 16.70 -8.37 3.24
C ILE A 282 18.15 -8.15 2.84
N GLY A 283 19.02 -7.73 3.76
CA GLY A 283 20.46 -7.60 3.50
C GLY A 283 21.17 -8.92 3.19
N LYS A 284 20.60 -10.05 3.57
CA LYS A 284 21.10 -11.40 3.29
C LYS A 284 20.30 -12.17 2.24
N CYS A 285 19.17 -11.63 1.82
CA CYS A 285 18.28 -12.24 0.83
C CYS A 285 18.00 -11.23 -0.31
N PRO A 286 18.95 -11.05 -1.25
CA PRO A 286 18.98 -9.89 -2.17
C PRO A 286 17.83 -9.81 -3.16
N ASP A 287 17.14 -10.88 -3.45
CA ASP A 287 16.00 -10.93 -4.36
C ASP A 287 14.65 -10.89 -3.67
N CYS A 288 14.63 -10.69 -2.35
CA CYS A 288 13.44 -10.50 -1.56
C CYS A 288 13.05 -9.01 -1.44
N ALA A 289 11.78 -8.77 -1.17
CA ALA A 289 11.25 -7.48 -0.76
C ALA A 289 10.48 -7.64 0.55
N ALA A 290 10.46 -6.61 1.38
CA ALA A 290 9.70 -6.64 2.61
C ALA A 290 8.93 -5.34 2.85
N PHE A 291 7.80 -5.48 3.55
CA PHE A 291 7.01 -4.38 4.05
C PHE A 291 6.87 -4.51 5.56
N VAL A 292 7.22 -3.47 6.28
CA VAL A 292 7.05 -3.40 7.73
C VAL A 292 5.97 -2.37 8.04
N VAL A 293 4.90 -2.85 8.65
CA VAL A 293 3.80 -2.03 9.13
C VAL A 293 4.02 -1.76 10.61
N SER A 294 4.09 -0.50 11.01
CA SER A 294 4.18 -0.10 12.41
C SER A 294 2.77 0.07 12.99
N GLU A 295 2.61 -0.16 14.29
CA GLU A 295 1.31 0.02 14.97
C GLU A 295 0.77 1.46 14.83
N ASP A 296 1.66 2.44 14.96
CA ASP A 296 1.33 3.87 14.94
C ASP A 296 1.92 4.61 13.74
N GLY A 297 2.37 3.89 12.72
CA GLY A 297 3.19 4.53 11.69
C GLY A 297 2.96 4.05 10.28
N PRO A 298 3.71 4.62 9.36
CA PRO A 298 3.64 4.31 7.95
C PRO A 298 4.12 2.89 7.65
N ILE A 299 3.69 2.37 6.51
CA ILE A 299 4.23 1.15 5.92
C ILE A 299 5.59 1.47 5.30
N ARG A 300 6.63 0.73 5.71
CA ARG A 300 7.97 0.87 5.13
C ARG A 300 8.24 -0.27 4.17
N GLY A 301 8.67 0.07 2.96
CA GLY A 301 9.13 -0.91 1.98
C GLY A 301 10.65 -1.00 1.98
N ILE A 302 11.20 -2.22 1.96
CA ILE A 302 12.64 -2.46 2.02
C ILE A 302 13.03 -3.44 0.91
N VAL A 303 14.06 -3.09 0.14
CA VAL A 303 14.65 -3.95 -0.88
C VAL A 303 16.18 -3.79 -0.91
N GLN A 304 16.88 -4.79 -1.40
CA GLN A 304 18.32 -4.67 -1.61
C GLN A 304 18.62 -4.04 -3.00
N ARG A 305 19.47 -3.02 -3.03
CA ARG A 305 19.98 -2.43 -4.27
C ARG A 305 21.24 -3.14 -4.77
N ASP A 306 22.16 -3.38 -3.85
CA ASP A 306 23.43 -4.06 -4.08
C ASP A 306 23.92 -4.73 -2.76
N SER A 307 25.04 -5.43 -2.79
CA SER A 307 25.55 -6.19 -1.65
C SER A 307 25.83 -5.37 -0.39
N SER A 308 25.95 -4.04 -0.51
CA SER A 308 26.28 -3.13 0.58
C SER A 308 25.19 -2.09 0.87
N THR A 309 24.13 -2.07 0.06
CA THR A 309 23.13 -1.00 0.13
C THR A 309 21.70 -1.55 0.08
N LEU A 310 20.90 -1.18 1.05
CA LEU A 310 19.44 -1.34 1.01
C LEU A 310 18.76 -0.02 0.66
N LEU A 311 17.62 -0.11 0.03
CA LEU A 311 16.70 0.99 -0.17
C LEU A 311 15.49 0.81 0.75
N CYS A 312 15.14 1.87 1.47
CA CYS A 312 13.97 1.94 2.31
C CYS A 312 13.09 3.09 1.85
N TRP A 313 11.83 2.79 1.53
CA TRP A 313 10.78 3.80 1.38
C TRP A 313 10.12 3.97 2.73
N PRO A 314 10.33 5.10 3.42
CA PRO A 314 9.88 5.29 4.80
C PRO A 314 8.35 5.33 4.91
N ASP A 315 7.67 5.55 3.80
CA ASP A 315 6.22 5.60 3.75
C ASP A 315 5.67 5.12 2.40
N CYS A 316 5.10 3.93 2.42
CA CYS A 316 4.37 3.32 1.30
C CYS A 316 2.84 3.48 1.43
N THR A 317 2.33 4.11 2.49
CA THR A 317 0.89 4.28 2.71
C THR A 317 0.24 5.19 1.67
N GLU A 318 1.00 6.07 1.06
CA GLU A 318 0.50 7.05 0.11
C GLU A 318 0.01 6.44 -1.20
N SER A 319 0.51 5.25 -1.57
CA SER A 319 0.02 4.52 -2.74
C SER A 319 -1.34 3.87 -2.51
N ILE A 320 -1.70 3.66 -1.25
CA ILE A 320 -2.85 2.87 -0.83
C ILE A 320 -4.15 3.70 -0.82
N PHE A 321 -4.05 5.02 -0.72
CA PHE A 321 -5.17 5.87 -0.34
C PHE A 321 -5.56 6.97 -1.35
N VAL A 322 -5.03 6.95 -2.56
CA VAL A 322 -5.38 7.95 -3.60
C VAL A 322 -6.22 7.38 -4.71
#